data_8a56e593941bcde958dc11e6cdbdc46b
#
_entry.id   8a56e593941bcde958dc11e6cdbdc46b
#
_cell.length_a   1.000
_cell.length_b   1.000
_cell.length_c   1.000
_cell.angle_alpha   90.00
_cell.angle_beta   90.00
_cell.angle_gamma   90.00
#
_symmetry.space_group_name_H-M   'P 1'
#
loop_
_entity.id
_entity.type
_entity.pdbx_description
1 polymer ?
#
loop_
_entity_poly.entity_id
_entity_poly.type
_entity_poly.pdbx_seq_one_letter_code
_entity_poly.pdbx_strand_id
1 'polypeptide(L)'
;MPGDRTEKATPRQRQKAAERGDRARSRDLMSGAAMLAGTLALGSVARKWIADWSAAYRASLMLGQPSVWERAPVERTAAALRGMLLAALAPVGVILAAAVAGALVAGLAQGGGWSLQFEALQPKPERINPAENVKNVFSLRGAVRLGKSLVPVVALAFFAVRAIEAQTEIPPLSAQRYPDLFAQMYGLLLDGAWIFLGWAGIDYLMEWRSRETRLRMSKQDLRDEFKETEGSPQIRARIRGLRRQMRRRQMKADISRASVVITNPTHYAVALSFDFETMEPPRVLARGRDLLAAQMREEAQWAGVPIVENPPLARSLYRQVEPGQAIPFELYA
;
A
#
# COMPACT_ATOMS: atom_id res chain seq x y z
N MET A 1 -5.58 -26.61 20.04
CA MET A 1 -4.28 -26.59 19.36
C MET A 1 -4.33 -25.49 18.31
N PRO A 2 -3.41 -24.54 18.25
CA PRO A 2 -3.35 -23.61 17.15
C PRO A 2 -3.02 -24.42 15.89
N GLY A 3 -3.98 -24.49 14.95
CA GLY A 3 -3.82 -25.22 13.71
C GLY A 3 -2.57 -24.75 12.95
N ASP A 4 -1.87 -25.65 12.27
CA ASP A 4 -0.69 -25.36 11.48
C ASP A 4 -0.98 -24.20 10.51
N ARG A 5 -0.24 -23.11 10.66
CA ARG A 5 -0.31 -21.92 9.79
C ARG A 5 0.39 -22.22 8.48
N THR A 6 -0.30 -22.95 7.62
CA THR A 6 0.23 -23.41 6.32
C THR A 6 -0.19 -22.51 5.16
N GLU A 7 -1.33 -21.83 5.29
CA GLU A 7 -1.93 -21.05 4.22
C GLU A 7 -1.26 -19.67 4.06
N LYS A 8 -1.18 -19.19 2.85
CA LYS A 8 -0.63 -17.84 2.56
C LYS A 8 -1.56 -16.76 3.09
N ALA A 9 -0.99 -15.67 3.58
CA ALA A 9 -1.76 -14.51 4.01
C ALA A 9 -2.61 -13.93 2.89
N THR A 10 -3.87 -13.62 3.19
CA THR A 10 -4.78 -12.92 2.26
C THR A 10 -4.33 -11.46 2.06
N PRO A 11 -4.77 -10.79 0.98
CA PRO A 11 -4.52 -9.36 0.80
C PRO A 11 -5.00 -8.52 1.99
N ARG A 12 -6.15 -8.87 2.57
CA ARG A 12 -6.72 -8.18 3.74
C ARG A 12 -5.85 -8.34 4.98
N GLN A 13 -5.34 -9.55 5.24
CA GLN A 13 -4.43 -9.80 6.36
C GLN A 13 -3.12 -9.02 6.20
N ARG A 14 -2.58 -8.94 4.98
CA ARG A 14 -1.39 -8.11 4.67
C ARG A 14 -1.67 -6.63 4.88
N GLN A 15 -2.85 -6.16 4.49
CA GLN A 15 -3.27 -4.78 4.69
C GLN A 15 -3.42 -4.46 6.18
N LYS A 16 -4.12 -5.29 6.97
CA LYS A 16 -4.24 -5.13 8.43
C LYS A 16 -2.87 -5.11 9.10
N ALA A 17 -1.94 -5.97 8.66
CA ALA A 17 -0.57 -5.97 9.17
C ALA A 17 0.16 -4.66 8.83
N ALA A 18 0.02 -4.16 7.60
CA ALA A 18 0.60 -2.90 7.17
C ALA A 18 0.05 -1.69 7.93
N GLU A 19 -1.26 -1.68 8.24
CA GLU A 19 -1.91 -0.65 9.07
C GLU A 19 -1.39 -0.65 10.51
N ARG A 20 -1.08 -1.82 11.06
CA ARG A 20 -0.43 -1.99 12.38
C ARG A 20 1.07 -1.68 12.38
N GLY A 21 1.63 -1.28 11.22
CA GLY A 21 3.05 -0.95 11.09
C GLY A 21 3.96 -2.15 10.86
N ASP A 22 3.43 -3.39 10.73
CA ASP A 22 4.22 -4.57 10.38
C ASP A 22 4.50 -4.57 8.86
N ARG A 23 5.58 -3.89 8.49
CA ARG A 23 6.11 -3.82 7.12
C ARG A 23 7.52 -4.40 7.09
N ALA A 24 7.87 -5.09 6.01
CA ALA A 24 9.25 -5.52 5.81
C ALA A 24 10.12 -4.27 5.57
N ARG A 25 11.03 -4.00 6.52
CA ARG A 25 11.95 -2.86 6.44
C ARG A 25 13.35 -3.34 6.81
N SER A 26 14.30 -3.10 5.93
CA SER A 26 15.73 -3.25 6.22
C SER A 26 16.36 -1.86 6.35
N ARG A 27 17.02 -1.64 7.50
CA ARG A 27 17.83 -0.42 7.71
C ARG A 27 19.07 -0.43 6.84
N ASP A 28 19.62 -1.61 6.63
CA ASP A 28 20.83 -1.82 5.84
C ASP A 28 20.59 -1.44 4.38
N LEU A 29 19.40 -1.71 3.84
CA LEU A 29 19.04 -1.31 2.47
C LEU A 29 18.98 0.21 2.30
N MET A 30 18.45 0.94 3.28
CA MET A 30 18.48 2.41 3.26
C MET A 30 19.92 2.95 3.36
N SER A 31 20.72 2.36 4.25
CA SER A 31 22.12 2.75 4.44
C SER A 31 22.96 2.43 3.21
N GLY A 32 22.77 1.26 2.58
CA GLY A 32 23.45 0.87 1.36
C GLY A 32 23.10 1.78 0.18
N ALA A 33 21.83 2.13 0.02
CA ALA A 33 21.39 3.07 -1.01
C ALA A 33 21.94 4.48 -0.77
N ALA A 34 21.98 4.96 0.48
CA ALA A 34 22.60 6.23 0.85
C ALA A 34 24.09 6.24 0.53
N MET A 35 24.81 5.17 0.93
CA MET A 35 26.24 5.03 0.67
C MET A 35 26.55 5.02 -0.82
N LEU A 36 25.81 4.24 -1.61
CA LEU A 36 26.02 4.20 -3.06
C LEU A 36 25.72 5.55 -3.72
N ALA A 37 24.58 6.18 -3.39
CA ALA A 37 24.23 7.49 -3.94
C ALA A 37 25.25 8.57 -3.57
N GLY A 38 25.69 8.59 -2.32
CA GLY A 38 26.74 9.51 -1.86
C GLY A 38 28.09 9.27 -2.56
N THR A 39 28.50 8.02 -2.74
CA THR A 39 29.75 7.66 -3.45
C THR A 39 29.67 8.03 -4.92
N LEU A 40 28.55 7.79 -5.60
CA LEU A 40 28.36 8.23 -6.99
C LEU A 40 28.38 9.75 -7.13
N ALA A 41 27.75 10.47 -6.19
CA ALA A 41 27.80 11.92 -6.14
C ALA A 41 29.23 12.42 -5.92
N LEU A 42 30.01 11.81 -5.00
CA LEU A 42 31.41 12.12 -4.80
C LEU A 42 32.20 12.01 -6.11
N GLY A 43 32.05 10.90 -6.84
CA GLY A 43 32.73 10.72 -8.13
C GLY A 43 32.37 11.77 -9.17
N SER A 44 31.11 12.22 -9.19
CA SER A 44 30.64 13.24 -10.13
C SER A 44 31.18 14.64 -9.83
N VAL A 45 31.37 15.00 -8.56
CA VAL A 45 31.81 16.33 -8.14
C VAL A 45 33.31 16.43 -7.87
N ALA A 46 33.99 15.31 -7.63
CA ALA A 46 35.39 15.29 -7.14
C ALA A 46 36.35 16.07 -8.02
N ARG A 47 36.27 15.91 -9.33
CA ARG A 47 37.18 16.59 -10.27
C ARG A 47 37.05 18.11 -10.20
N LYS A 48 35.79 18.59 -10.21
CA LYS A 48 35.50 20.01 -10.09
C LYS A 48 35.87 20.54 -8.70
N TRP A 49 35.57 19.78 -7.67
CA TRP A 49 35.90 20.14 -6.28
C TRP A 49 37.39 20.37 -6.08
N ILE A 50 38.26 19.47 -6.57
CA ILE A 50 39.72 19.62 -6.48
C ILE A 50 40.18 20.88 -7.22
N ALA A 51 39.62 21.14 -8.40
CA ALA A 51 39.96 22.34 -9.17
C ALA A 51 39.55 23.64 -8.45
N ASP A 52 38.31 23.72 -8.00
CA ASP A 52 37.76 24.90 -7.30
C ASP A 52 38.49 25.15 -5.98
N TRP A 53 38.79 24.08 -5.21
CA TRP A 53 39.53 24.17 -3.97
C TRP A 53 40.96 24.64 -4.23
N SER A 54 41.68 24.10 -5.22
CA SER A 54 43.04 24.49 -5.56
C SER A 54 43.12 25.94 -6.03
N ALA A 55 42.10 26.44 -6.73
CA ALA A 55 42.01 27.84 -7.13
C ALA A 55 41.74 28.75 -5.92
N ALA A 56 40.80 28.38 -5.04
CA ALA A 56 40.52 29.13 -3.82
C ALA A 56 41.72 29.17 -2.86
N TYR A 57 42.43 28.04 -2.73
CA TYR A 57 43.64 27.96 -1.92
C TYR A 57 44.74 28.86 -2.46
N ARG A 58 45.02 28.83 -3.78
CA ARG A 58 46.01 29.74 -4.42
C ARG A 58 45.62 31.20 -4.21
N ALA A 59 44.34 31.55 -4.36
CA ALA A 59 43.88 32.90 -4.13
C ALA A 59 44.09 33.35 -2.66
N SER A 60 43.92 32.45 -1.68
CA SER A 60 44.16 32.76 -0.26
C SER A 60 45.66 33.00 0.03
N LEU A 61 46.54 32.23 -0.60
CA LEU A 61 48.00 32.44 -0.47
C LEU A 61 48.42 33.82 -0.99
N MET A 62 47.81 34.29 -2.09
CA MET A 62 48.08 35.63 -2.63
C MET A 62 47.61 36.74 -1.68
N LEU A 63 46.54 36.54 -0.94
CA LEU A 63 46.06 37.47 0.08
C LEU A 63 47.01 37.57 1.29
N GLY A 64 47.80 36.53 1.57
CA GLY A 64 48.78 36.50 2.65
C GLY A 64 50.06 37.30 2.36
N GLN A 65 50.24 37.85 1.15
CA GLN A 65 51.41 38.70 0.84
C GLN A 65 51.26 40.08 1.50
N PRO A 66 52.28 40.58 2.22
CA PRO A 66 52.19 41.84 2.93
C PRO A 66 51.78 43.03 2.08
N SER A 67 52.25 43.07 0.82
CA SER A 67 51.92 44.13 -0.14
C SER A 67 50.44 44.16 -0.57
N VAL A 68 49.74 43.02 -0.46
CA VAL A 68 48.30 42.89 -0.81
C VAL A 68 47.44 43.13 0.42
N TRP A 69 47.89 42.65 1.60
CA TRP A 69 47.16 42.77 2.85
C TRP A 69 46.94 44.20 3.31
N GLU A 70 48.00 45.05 3.22
CA GLU A 70 47.94 46.46 3.62
C GLU A 70 47.00 47.31 2.77
N ARG A 71 46.65 46.87 1.56
CA ARG A 71 45.82 47.63 0.61
C ARG A 71 44.48 46.92 0.30
N ALA A 72 44.27 45.73 0.85
CA ALA A 72 43.06 44.98 0.52
C ALA A 72 41.85 45.48 1.35
N PRO A 73 40.78 45.97 0.74
CA PRO A 73 39.55 46.27 1.46
C PRO A 73 39.05 45.04 2.19
N VAL A 74 38.46 45.20 3.38
CA VAL A 74 37.82 44.13 4.18
C VAL A 74 36.87 43.29 3.34
N GLU A 75 36.18 43.89 2.37
CA GLU A 75 35.28 43.23 1.43
C GLU A 75 35.97 42.19 0.56
N ARG A 76 37.20 42.40 0.11
CA ARG A 76 37.95 41.40 -0.69
C ARG A 76 38.36 40.20 0.16
N THR A 77 38.76 40.44 1.40
CA THR A 77 39.09 39.36 2.34
C THR A 77 37.85 38.51 2.67
N ALA A 78 36.74 39.18 2.92
CA ALA A 78 35.47 38.51 3.16
C ALA A 78 34.99 37.72 1.94
N ALA A 79 35.13 38.26 0.73
CA ALA A 79 34.81 37.57 -0.52
C ALA A 79 35.66 36.33 -0.75
N ALA A 80 36.97 36.41 -0.47
CA ALA A 80 37.89 35.27 -0.57
C ALA A 80 37.54 34.17 0.45
N LEU A 81 37.30 34.53 1.70
CA LEU A 81 36.84 33.57 2.72
C LEU A 81 35.52 32.91 2.35
N ARG A 82 34.54 33.68 1.85
CA ARG A 82 33.29 33.15 1.35
C ARG A 82 33.51 32.18 0.17
N GLY A 83 34.38 32.51 -0.76
CA GLY A 83 34.74 31.64 -1.88
C GLY A 83 35.37 30.33 -1.41
N MET A 84 36.26 30.35 -0.44
CA MET A 84 36.84 29.14 0.15
C MET A 84 35.82 28.28 0.86
N LEU A 85 34.94 28.88 1.66
CA LEU A 85 33.87 28.18 2.36
C LEU A 85 32.89 27.53 1.36
N LEU A 86 32.48 28.22 0.31
CA LEU A 86 31.60 27.66 -0.72
C LEU A 86 32.30 26.55 -1.49
N ALA A 87 33.58 26.70 -1.87
CA ALA A 87 34.33 25.65 -2.53
C ALA A 87 34.47 24.39 -1.66
N ALA A 88 34.57 24.56 -0.35
CA ALA A 88 34.68 23.43 0.58
C ALA A 88 33.30 22.75 0.86
N LEU A 89 32.27 23.54 1.11
CA LEU A 89 31.01 23.04 1.64
C LEU A 89 29.98 22.65 0.55
N ALA A 90 29.99 23.31 -0.61
CA ALA A 90 29.01 23.02 -1.65
C ALA A 90 29.04 21.55 -2.15
N PRO A 91 30.23 20.96 -2.44
CA PRO A 91 30.31 19.55 -2.83
C PRO A 91 29.86 18.59 -1.73
N VAL A 92 30.16 18.91 -0.47
CA VAL A 92 29.68 18.12 0.69
C VAL A 92 28.15 18.16 0.76
N GLY A 93 27.56 19.33 0.53
CA GLY A 93 26.09 19.46 0.45
C GLY A 93 25.48 18.59 -0.64
N VAL A 94 26.08 18.52 -1.81
CA VAL A 94 25.63 17.66 -2.93
C VAL A 94 25.70 16.17 -2.54
N ILE A 95 26.82 15.75 -1.94
CA ILE A 95 27.03 14.36 -1.51
C ILE A 95 25.98 13.97 -0.44
N LEU A 96 25.79 14.83 0.55
CA LEU A 96 24.78 14.60 1.61
C LEU A 96 23.36 14.57 1.05
N ALA A 97 23.02 15.48 0.15
CA ALA A 97 21.71 15.49 -0.50
C ALA A 97 21.46 14.21 -1.31
N ALA A 98 22.48 13.74 -2.05
CA ALA A 98 22.39 12.48 -2.78
C ALA A 98 22.24 11.27 -1.84
N ALA A 99 22.98 11.22 -0.74
CA ALA A 99 22.87 10.16 0.26
C ALA A 99 21.46 10.15 0.90
N VAL A 100 20.94 11.32 1.28
CA VAL A 100 19.57 11.44 1.81
C VAL A 100 18.55 11.01 0.77
N ALA A 101 18.70 11.43 -0.49
CA ALA A 101 17.80 11.00 -1.57
C ALA A 101 17.82 9.48 -1.76
N GLY A 102 19.01 8.85 -1.77
CA GLY A 102 19.15 7.40 -1.85
C GLY A 102 18.48 6.67 -0.70
N ALA A 103 18.65 7.15 0.54
CA ALA A 103 17.97 6.59 1.71
C ALA A 103 16.45 6.72 1.62
N LEU A 104 15.95 7.89 1.17
CA LEU A 104 14.51 8.13 1.01
C LEU A 104 13.91 7.24 -0.06
N VAL A 105 14.54 7.12 -1.23
CA VAL A 105 14.09 6.25 -2.32
C VAL A 105 14.00 4.80 -1.84
N ALA A 106 15.04 4.28 -1.18
CA ALA A 106 15.04 2.94 -0.63
C ALA A 106 13.99 2.76 0.47
N GLY A 107 13.81 3.75 1.33
CA GLY A 107 12.80 3.73 2.39
C GLY A 107 11.37 3.71 1.84
N LEU A 108 11.08 4.53 0.83
CA LEU A 108 9.78 4.58 0.16
C LEU A 108 9.47 3.28 -0.59
N ALA A 109 10.46 2.72 -1.30
CA ALA A 109 10.31 1.45 -2.01
C ALA A 109 9.96 0.29 -1.08
N GLN A 110 10.55 0.24 0.13
CA GLN A 110 10.25 -0.78 1.14
C GLN A 110 8.89 -0.56 1.81
N GLY A 111 8.48 0.68 2.01
CA GLY A 111 7.31 1.05 2.82
C GLY A 111 5.97 1.00 2.09
N GLY A 112 5.94 0.87 0.74
CA GLY A 112 4.70 0.95 -0.05
C GLY A 112 4.01 2.31 0.05
N GLY A 113 4.76 3.41 0.25
CA GLY A 113 4.28 4.79 0.28
C GLY A 113 4.49 5.53 1.60
N TRP A 114 4.14 6.80 1.59
CA TRP A 114 4.20 7.69 2.76
C TRP A 114 3.12 7.29 3.76
N SER A 115 3.50 6.85 4.95
CA SER A 115 2.60 6.70 6.08
C SER A 115 3.21 7.36 7.31
N LEU A 116 2.67 8.50 7.71
CA LEU A 116 2.98 9.12 8.99
C LEU A 116 2.25 8.35 10.08
N GLN A 117 2.98 7.54 10.83
CA GLN A 117 2.45 6.81 11.97
C GLN A 117 2.75 7.62 13.24
N PHE A 118 1.84 8.48 13.64
CA PHE A 118 1.97 9.28 14.87
C PHE A 118 2.08 8.39 16.13
N GLU A 119 1.51 7.18 16.11
CA GLU A 119 1.65 6.21 17.19
C GLU A 119 3.09 5.71 17.40
N ALA A 120 3.93 5.76 16.37
CA ALA A 120 5.34 5.41 16.49
C ALA A 120 6.16 6.46 17.23
N LEU A 121 5.68 7.71 17.32
CA LEU A 121 6.29 8.82 18.02
C LEU A 121 5.96 8.83 19.52
N GLN A 122 4.98 8.04 19.96
CA GLN A 122 4.66 7.95 21.38
C GLN A 122 5.82 7.31 22.15
N PRO A 123 6.32 7.94 23.21
CA PRO A 123 7.36 7.38 24.06
C PRO A 123 6.84 6.12 24.74
N LYS A 124 7.46 4.99 24.45
CA LYS A 124 7.17 3.70 25.11
C LYS A 124 8.27 3.42 26.14
N PRO A 125 8.00 3.61 27.43
CA PRO A 125 9.01 3.44 28.49
C PRO A 125 9.60 2.02 28.50
N GLU A 126 8.85 1.02 28.05
CA GLU A 126 9.31 -0.36 27.91
C GLU A 126 10.52 -0.51 26.97
N ARG A 127 10.69 0.39 25.99
CA ARG A 127 11.82 0.39 25.05
C ARG A 127 13.11 0.91 25.65
N ILE A 128 13.02 1.59 26.79
CA ILE A 128 14.16 2.23 27.47
C ILE A 128 14.72 1.31 28.57
N ASN A 129 14.06 0.18 28.86
CA ASN A 129 14.50 -0.76 29.88
C ASN A 129 15.87 -1.40 29.50
N PRO A 130 16.98 -1.06 30.18
CA PRO A 130 18.31 -1.54 29.84
C PRO A 130 18.44 -3.05 30.05
N ALA A 131 17.75 -3.64 31.02
CA ALA A 131 17.82 -5.04 31.32
C ALA A 131 17.28 -5.94 30.17
N GLU A 132 16.16 -5.54 29.57
CA GLU A 132 15.61 -6.24 28.40
C GLU A 132 16.48 -6.08 27.16
N ASN A 133 17.06 -4.89 26.97
CA ASN A 133 17.96 -4.63 25.86
C ASN A 133 19.24 -5.47 25.96
N VAL A 134 19.85 -5.58 27.12
CA VAL A 134 21.00 -6.46 27.37
C VAL A 134 20.65 -7.92 27.10
N LYS A 135 19.53 -8.41 27.60
CA LYS A 135 19.04 -9.78 27.34
C LYS A 135 18.82 -10.03 25.84
N ASN A 136 18.33 -9.05 25.11
CA ASN A 136 18.11 -9.15 23.67
C ASN A 136 19.42 -9.19 22.88
N VAL A 137 20.45 -8.47 23.30
CA VAL A 137 21.81 -8.50 22.70
C VAL A 137 22.45 -9.87 22.86
N PHE A 138 22.33 -10.47 24.05
CA PHE A 138 22.87 -11.80 24.36
C PHE A 138 21.92 -12.96 24.00
N SER A 139 20.85 -12.68 23.28
CA SER A 139 19.94 -13.72 22.78
C SER A 139 20.48 -14.37 21.48
N LEU A 140 20.01 -15.58 21.17
CA LEU A 140 20.31 -16.25 19.90
C LEU A 140 19.97 -15.36 18.69
N ARG A 141 18.92 -14.53 18.80
CA ARG A 141 18.55 -13.56 17.78
C ARG A 141 19.58 -12.43 17.67
N GLY A 142 20.15 -11.98 18.80
CA GLY A 142 21.25 -11.01 18.85
C GLY A 142 22.50 -11.58 18.17
N ALA A 143 22.88 -12.82 18.51
CA ALA A 143 24.03 -13.50 17.89
C ALA A 143 23.88 -13.66 16.36
N VAL A 144 22.70 -14.06 15.88
CA VAL A 144 22.41 -14.14 14.44
C VAL A 144 22.51 -12.75 13.78
N ARG A 145 22.05 -11.69 14.45
CA ARG A 145 22.16 -10.32 13.93
C ARG A 145 23.61 -9.86 13.85
N LEU A 146 24.41 -10.15 14.90
CA LEU A 146 25.85 -9.90 14.89
C LEU A 146 26.54 -10.68 13.77
N GLY A 147 26.25 -11.97 13.60
CA GLY A 147 26.79 -12.78 12.52
C GLY A 147 26.49 -12.22 11.14
N LYS A 148 25.26 -11.74 10.94
CA LYS A 148 24.85 -11.07 9.70
C LYS A 148 25.66 -9.79 9.44
N SER A 149 25.89 -8.96 10.46
CA SER A 149 26.63 -7.70 10.30
C SER A 149 28.13 -7.91 10.05
N LEU A 150 28.70 -9.06 10.42
CA LEU A 150 30.10 -9.40 10.14
C LEU A 150 30.35 -9.69 8.65
N VAL A 151 29.37 -10.18 7.91
CA VAL A 151 29.55 -10.55 6.50
C VAL A 151 30.03 -9.37 5.64
N PRO A 152 29.35 -8.19 5.63
CA PRO A 152 29.85 -7.05 4.87
C PRO A 152 31.17 -6.51 5.40
N VAL A 153 31.41 -6.59 6.72
CA VAL A 153 32.68 -6.15 7.32
C VAL A 153 33.85 -7.02 6.85
N VAL A 154 33.67 -8.34 6.83
CA VAL A 154 34.72 -9.28 6.37
C VAL A 154 34.95 -9.08 4.86
N ALA A 155 33.89 -8.91 4.06
CA ALA A 155 34.01 -8.64 2.64
C ALA A 155 34.79 -7.33 2.38
N LEU A 156 34.43 -6.25 3.07
CA LEU A 156 35.12 -4.96 2.96
C LEU A 156 36.59 -5.06 3.40
N ALA A 157 36.87 -5.75 4.52
CA ALA A 157 38.23 -5.99 5.01
C ALA A 157 39.09 -6.75 3.97
N PHE A 158 38.51 -7.78 3.35
CA PHE A 158 39.17 -8.54 2.29
C PHE A 158 39.55 -7.65 1.10
N PHE A 159 38.62 -6.83 0.60
CA PHE A 159 38.91 -5.92 -0.51
C PHE A 159 39.90 -4.81 -0.11
N ALA A 160 39.84 -4.31 1.12
CA ALA A 160 40.78 -3.31 1.63
C ALA A 160 42.21 -3.88 1.69
N VAL A 161 42.36 -5.12 2.23
CA VAL A 161 43.68 -5.79 2.27
C VAL A 161 44.22 -5.98 0.86
N ARG A 162 43.42 -6.47 -0.08
CA ARG A 162 43.82 -6.61 -1.50
C ARG A 162 44.25 -5.29 -2.14
N ALA A 163 43.51 -4.21 -1.85
CA ALA A 163 43.85 -2.89 -2.36
C ALA A 163 45.18 -2.37 -1.76
N ILE A 164 45.46 -2.66 -0.49
CA ILE A 164 46.72 -2.32 0.17
C ILE A 164 47.88 -3.15 -0.41
N GLU A 165 47.72 -4.46 -0.57
CA GLU A 165 48.72 -5.34 -1.16
C GLU A 165 49.13 -4.87 -2.56
N ALA A 166 48.18 -4.48 -3.40
CA ALA A 166 48.43 -3.93 -4.72
C ALA A 166 49.24 -2.63 -4.71
N GLN A 167 49.30 -1.91 -3.59
CA GLN A 167 50.06 -0.66 -3.42
C GLN A 167 51.51 -0.88 -2.96
N THR A 168 51.81 -2.00 -2.28
CA THR A 168 53.12 -2.27 -1.71
C THR A 168 54.21 -2.53 -2.77
N GLU A 169 53.81 -2.90 -3.99
CA GLU A 169 54.73 -3.16 -5.11
C GLU A 169 55.19 -1.89 -5.84
N ILE A 170 54.73 -0.71 -5.40
CA ILE A 170 54.94 0.51 -6.17
C ILE A 170 55.97 1.44 -5.53
N PRO A 171 56.98 1.99 -6.30
CA PRO A 171 58.05 2.84 -5.77
C PRO A 171 57.57 4.18 -5.16
N PRO A 172 58.41 4.91 -4.40
CA PRO A 172 58.00 6.00 -3.52
C PRO A 172 57.26 7.14 -4.21
N LEU A 173 56.37 7.79 -3.41
CA LEU A 173 55.41 8.81 -3.80
C LEU A 173 55.98 9.96 -4.61
N SER A 174 55.62 10.07 -5.89
CA SER A 174 55.79 11.30 -6.68
C SER A 174 54.41 12.03 -6.75
N ALA A 175 54.47 13.37 -6.94
CA ALA A 175 53.26 14.19 -7.06
C ALA A 175 52.32 13.73 -8.18
N GLN A 176 52.80 13.03 -9.19
CA GLN A 176 52.05 12.45 -10.28
C GLN A 176 51.14 11.28 -9.86
N ARG A 177 51.33 10.70 -8.68
CA ARG A 177 50.59 9.55 -8.16
C ARG A 177 49.32 9.88 -7.37
N TYR A 178 49.18 11.11 -6.92
CA TYR A 178 48.00 11.50 -6.16
C TYR A 178 46.65 11.22 -6.91
N PRO A 179 46.56 11.47 -8.23
CA PRO A 179 45.37 11.13 -8.99
C PRO A 179 45.04 9.63 -9.00
N ASP A 180 46.10 8.77 -9.13
CA ASP A 180 45.92 7.31 -9.18
C ASP A 180 45.50 6.75 -7.83
N LEU A 181 46.09 7.25 -6.73
CA LEU A 181 45.68 6.90 -5.38
C LEU A 181 44.22 7.30 -5.11
N PHE A 182 43.85 8.50 -5.54
CA PHE A 182 42.48 8.96 -5.39
C PHE A 182 41.47 8.09 -6.19
N ALA A 183 41.82 7.74 -7.44
CA ALA A 183 41.00 6.88 -8.28
C ALA A 183 40.82 5.48 -7.66
N GLN A 184 41.91 4.92 -7.09
CA GLN A 184 41.84 3.62 -6.42
C GLN A 184 41.04 3.66 -5.13
N MET A 185 41.22 4.70 -4.29
CA MET A 185 40.40 4.90 -3.09
C MET A 185 38.91 5.06 -3.44
N TYR A 186 38.59 5.81 -4.50
CA TYR A 186 37.23 5.95 -4.99
C TYR A 186 36.68 4.62 -5.50
N GLY A 187 37.48 3.86 -6.26
CA GLY A 187 37.10 2.50 -6.70
C GLY A 187 36.75 1.59 -5.53
N LEU A 188 37.59 1.57 -4.50
CA LEU A 188 37.36 0.78 -3.30
C LEU A 188 36.06 1.19 -2.56
N LEU A 189 35.79 2.50 -2.46
CA LEU A 189 34.56 3.01 -1.88
C LEU A 189 33.34 2.58 -2.70
N LEU A 190 33.44 2.63 -4.02
CA LEU A 190 32.36 2.24 -4.93
C LEU A 190 32.08 0.73 -4.85
N ASP A 191 33.11 -0.09 -4.88
CA ASP A 191 33.03 -1.55 -4.72
C ASP A 191 32.40 -1.91 -3.35
N GLY A 192 32.86 -1.25 -2.30
CA GLY A 192 32.30 -1.38 -0.97
C GLY A 192 30.83 -1.01 -0.91
N ALA A 193 30.43 0.06 -1.59
CA ALA A 193 29.04 0.48 -1.65
C ALA A 193 28.15 -0.54 -2.37
N TRP A 194 28.63 -1.12 -3.48
CA TRP A 194 27.92 -2.17 -4.20
C TRP A 194 27.80 -3.46 -3.40
N ILE A 195 28.89 -3.89 -2.75
CA ILE A 195 28.89 -5.09 -1.89
C ILE A 195 27.91 -4.91 -0.73
N PHE A 196 27.96 -3.75 -0.08
CA PHE A 196 27.06 -3.46 1.03
C PHE A 196 25.59 -3.37 0.57
N LEU A 197 25.30 -2.76 -0.56
CA LEU A 197 23.96 -2.71 -1.12
C LEU A 197 23.45 -4.11 -1.52
N GLY A 198 24.31 -4.93 -2.13
CA GLY A 198 23.98 -6.33 -2.45
C GLY A 198 23.61 -7.15 -1.21
N TRP A 199 24.45 -7.04 -0.16
CA TRP A 199 24.18 -7.66 1.13
C TRP A 199 22.87 -7.18 1.74
N ALA A 200 22.64 -5.87 1.74
CA ALA A 200 21.43 -5.25 2.25
C ALA A 200 20.16 -5.71 1.50
N GLY A 201 20.29 -5.97 0.20
CA GLY A 201 19.25 -6.58 -0.60
C GLY A 201 18.91 -8.01 -0.14
N ILE A 202 19.93 -8.81 0.17
CA ILE A 202 19.77 -10.16 0.71
C ILE A 202 19.09 -10.10 2.09
N ASP A 203 19.54 -9.20 2.98
CA ASP A 203 18.92 -9.00 4.30
C ASP A 203 17.46 -8.61 4.19
N TYR A 204 17.12 -7.70 3.28
CA TYR A 204 15.73 -7.32 3.01
C TYR A 204 14.88 -8.51 2.55
N LEU A 205 15.40 -9.35 1.65
CA LEU A 205 14.71 -10.57 1.19
C LEU A 205 14.46 -11.57 2.33
N MET A 206 15.45 -11.73 3.22
CA MET A 206 15.30 -12.57 4.40
C MET A 206 14.22 -12.03 5.35
N GLU A 207 14.21 -10.73 5.61
CA GLU A 207 13.20 -10.09 6.46
C GLU A 207 11.80 -10.17 5.82
N TRP A 208 11.71 -9.95 4.52
CA TRP A 208 10.46 -10.10 3.78
C TRP A 208 9.90 -11.53 3.87
N ARG A 209 10.75 -12.57 3.67
CA ARG A 209 10.36 -13.98 3.83
C ARG A 209 9.95 -14.30 5.26
N SER A 210 10.70 -13.83 6.24
CA SER A 210 10.39 -14.01 7.66
C SER A 210 9.02 -13.42 8.01
N ARG A 211 8.74 -12.20 7.52
CA ARG A 211 7.44 -11.55 7.68
C ARG A 211 6.32 -12.35 7.01
N GLU A 212 6.51 -12.80 5.77
CA GLU A 212 5.51 -13.60 5.05
C GLU A 212 5.17 -14.89 5.80
N THR A 213 6.19 -15.52 6.42
CA THR A 213 5.99 -16.71 7.26
C THR A 213 5.22 -16.39 8.55
N ARG A 214 5.48 -15.25 9.19
CA ARG A 214 4.73 -14.81 10.39
C ARG A 214 3.26 -14.50 10.08
N LEU A 215 2.98 -14.02 8.87
CA LEU A 215 1.64 -13.66 8.43
C LEU A 215 0.81 -14.85 7.93
N ARG A 216 1.40 -16.05 7.82
CA ARG A 216 0.65 -17.26 7.41
C ARG A 216 -0.54 -17.50 8.31
N MET A 217 -1.59 -18.01 7.71
CA MET A 217 -2.89 -18.26 8.33
C MET A 217 -3.14 -19.75 8.49
N SER A 218 -3.94 -20.13 9.48
CA SER A 218 -4.51 -21.45 9.54
C SER A 218 -5.69 -21.57 8.55
N LYS A 219 -6.07 -22.79 8.20
CA LYS A 219 -7.28 -23.04 7.40
C LYS A 219 -8.55 -22.49 8.07
N GLN A 220 -8.55 -22.44 9.39
CA GLN A 220 -9.67 -21.91 10.15
C GLN A 220 -9.72 -20.37 10.05
N ASP A 221 -8.57 -19.69 10.27
CA ASP A 221 -8.47 -18.23 10.09
C ASP A 221 -8.95 -17.79 8.71
N LEU A 222 -8.54 -18.54 7.67
CA LEU A 222 -8.94 -18.27 6.30
C LEU A 222 -10.47 -18.40 6.11
N ARG A 223 -11.08 -19.47 6.65
CA ARG A 223 -12.53 -19.66 6.60
C ARG A 223 -13.28 -18.55 7.34
N ASP A 224 -12.77 -18.12 8.48
CA ASP A 224 -13.40 -17.10 9.28
C ASP A 224 -13.29 -15.73 8.62
N GLU A 225 -12.15 -15.41 7.98
CA GLU A 225 -11.99 -14.20 7.16
C GLU A 225 -12.93 -14.18 5.95
N PHE A 226 -13.12 -15.32 5.27
CA PHE A 226 -14.10 -15.44 4.18
C PHE A 226 -15.53 -15.21 4.68
N LYS A 227 -15.90 -15.76 5.87
CA LYS A 227 -17.23 -15.51 6.46
C LYS A 227 -17.44 -14.04 6.80
N GLU A 228 -16.41 -13.35 7.30
CA GLU A 228 -16.49 -11.92 7.59
C GLU A 228 -16.63 -11.07 6.33
N THR A 229 -15.95 -11.44 5.23
CA THR A 229 -15.91 -10.64 4.01
C THR A 229 -17.12 -10.89 3.12
N GLU A 230 -17.51 -12.15 2.94
CA GLU A 230 -18.58 -12.53 2.02
C GLU A 230 -19.93 -12.80 2.71
N GLY A 231 -19.93 -12.80 4.04
CA GLY A 231 -21.07 -13.20 4.84
C GLY A 231 -21.28 -14.71 4.85
N SER A 232 -21.87 -15.24 5.94
CA SER A 232 -22.18 -16.65 6.05
C SER A 232 -23.18 -17.07 4.97
N PRO A 233 -22.94 -18.19 4.24
CA PRO A 233 -23.92 -18.75 3.30
C PRO A 233 -25.31 -18.97 3.93
N GLN A 234 -25.33 -19.32 5.20
CA GLN A 234 -26.56 -19.50 6.00
C GLN A 234 -27.34 -18.19 6.17
N ILE A 235 -26.63 -17.08 6.44
CA ILE A 235 -27.26 -15.76 6.56
C ILE A 235 -27.82 -15.32 5.22
N ARG A 236 -27.10 -15.52 4.12
CA ARG A 236 -27.61 -15.24 2.76
C ARG A 236 -28.82 -16.07 2.40
N ALA A 237 -28.84 -17.36 2.78
CA ALA A 237 -29.99 -18.23 2.57
C ALA A 237 -31.19 -17.74 3.40
N ARG A 238 -30.99 -17.35 4.67
CA ARG A 238 -32.04 -16.81 5.56
C ARG A 238 -32.61 -15.50 5.01
N ILE A 239 -31.76 -14.59 4.55
CA ILE A 239 -32.20 -13.32 3.93
C ILE A 239 -33.05 -13.61 2.68
N ARG A 240 -32.64 -14.53 1.82
CA ARG A 240 -33.42 -14.93 0.64
C ARG A 240 -34.78 -15.53 1.04
N GLY A 241 -34.79 -16.38 2.07
CA GLY A 241 -36.02 -16.93 2.63
C GLY A 241 -36.99 -15.87 3.16
N LEU A 242 -36.48 -14.94 3.97
CA LEU A 242 -37.27 -13.82 4.50
C LEU A 242 -37.83 -12.92 3.39
N ARG A 243 -37.02 -12.59 2.37
CA ARG A 243 -37.49 -11.81 1.21
C ARG A 243 -38.59 -12.50 0.45
N ARG A 244 -38.55 -13.86 0.30
CA ARG A 244 -39.62 -14.63 -0.32
C ARG A 244 -40.89 -14.61 0.54
N GLN A 245 -40.77 -14.74 1.86
CA GLN A 245 -41.92 -14.67 2.77
C GLN A 245 -42.58 -13.29 2.75
N MET A 246 -41.76 -12.21 2.76
CA MET A 246 -42.29 -10.84 2.68
C MET A 246 -43.08 -10.62 1.38
N ARG A 247 -42.52 -11.03 0.24
CA ARG A 247 -43.22 -10.92 -1.06
C ARG A 247 -44.54 -11.70 -1.07
N ARG A 248 -44.55 -12.90 -0.50
CA ARG A 248 -45.80 -13.68 -0.39
C ARG A 248 -46.86 -12.99 0.49
N ARG A 249 -46.44 -12.44 1.65
CA ARG A 249 -47.34 -11.70 2.53
C ARG A 249 -47.89 -10.44 1.86
N GLN A 250 -47.02 -9.69 1.17
CA GLN A 250 -47.45 -8.51 0.43
C GLN A 250 -48.43 -8.86 -0.68
N MET A 251 -48.12 -9.87 -1.50
CA MET A 251 -49.03 -10.36 -2.55
C MET A 251 -50.41 -10.78 -1.98
N LYS A 252 -50.45 -11.50 -0.85
CA LYS A 252 -51.72 -11.85 -0.19
C LYS A 252 -52.51 -10.61 0.24
N ALA A 253 -51.85 -9.65 0.86
CA ALA A 253 -52.46 -8.39 1.27
C ALA A 253 -52.97 -7.57 0.07
N ASP A 254 -52.22 -7.56 -1.04
CA ASP A 254 -52.61 -6.85 -2.27
C ASP A 254 -53.84 -7.54 -2.94
N ILE A 255 -53.86 -8.86 -2.96
CA ILE A 255 -54.99 -9.62 -3.52
C ILE A 255 -56.24 -9.43 -2.66
N SER A 256 -56.14 -9.49 -1.34
CA SER A 256 -57.32 -9.30 -0.45
C SER A 256 -57.92 -7.89 -0.52
N ARG A 257 -57.16 -6.91 -1.02
CA ARG A 257 -57.63 -5.53 -1.28
C ARG A 257 -58.11 -5.31 -2.71
N ALA A 258 -57.94 -6.31 -3.56
CA ALA A 258 -58.32 -6.19 -4.96
C ALA A 258 -59.86 -6.23 -5.10
N SER A 259 -60.37 -5.42 -5.99
CA SER A 259 -61.80 -5.43 -6.38
C SER A 259 -62.11 -6.57 -7.36
N VAL A 260 -61.12 -6.96 -8.17
CA VAL A 260 -61.28 -8.05 -9.16
C VAL A 260 -59.88 -8.58 -9.54
N VAL A 261 -59.81 -9.88 -9.90
CA VAL A 261 -58.61 -10.48 -10.50
C VAL A 261 -58.92 -10.90 -11.93
N ILE A 262 -58.26 -10.26 -12.89
CA ILE A 262 -58.37 -10.60 -14.31
C ILE A 262 -57.39 -11.72 -14.64
N THR A 263 -57.87 -12.79 -15.28
CA THR A 263 -57.06 -14.00 -15.51
C THR A 263 -57.01 -14.43 -16.97
N ASN A 264 -55.85 -14.95 -17.36
CA ASN A 264 -55.72 -15.90 -18.46
C ASN A 264 -55.43 -17.26 -17.81
N PRO A 265 -56.28 -18.26 -17.89
CA PRO A 265 -56.36 -19.42 -16.98
C PRO A 265 -55.04 -20.11 -16.65
N THR A 266 -54.12 -20.19 -17.59
CA THR A 266 -52.86 -20.93 -17.40
C THR A 266 -51.64 -20.04 -17.29
N HIS A 267 -51.73 -18.76 -17.68
CA HIS A 267 -50.54 -17.98 -17.89
C HIS A 267 -50.42 -16.68 -17.08
N TYR A 268 -51.51 -15.94 -16.90
CA TYR A 268 -51.46 -14.62 -16.29
C TYR A 268 -52.61 -14.37 -15.31
N ALA A 269 -52.30 -13.65 -14.23
CA ALA A 269 -53.27 -13.09 -13.32
C ALA A 269 -52.86 -11.66 -12.93
N VAL A 270 -53.82 -10.74 -12.94
CA VAL A 270 -53.59 -9.34 -12.57
C VAL A 270 -54.69 -8.93 -11.61
N ALA A 271 -54.33 -8.53 -10.41
CA ALA A 271 -55.22 -8.03 -9.38
C ALA A 271 -55.42 -6.52 -9.53
N LEU A 272 -56.65 -6.07 -9.60
CA LEU A 272 -57.00 -4.67 -9.80
C LEU A 272 -57.74 -4.16 -8.59
N SER A 273 -57.47 -2.92 -8.22
CA SER A 273 -58.28 -2.16 -7.26
C SER A 273 -59.01 -1.04 -7.99
N PHE A 274 -60.28 -0.91 -7.75
CA PHE A 274 -61.11 0.18 -8.20
C PHE A 274 -62.02 0.65 -7.05
N ASP A 275 -62.04 1.93 -6.84
CA ASP A 275 -62.89 2.54 -5.82
C ASP A 275 -64.02 3.32 -6.49
N PHE A 276 -65.24 2.91 -6.23
CA PHE A 276 -66.45 3.52 -6.80
C PHE A 276 -66.77 4.90 -6.19
N GLU A 277 -66.23 5.21 -4.99
CA GLU A 277 -66.49 6.49 -4.33
C GLU A 277 -65.61 7.62 -4.91
N THR A 278 -64.36 7.32 -5.16
CA THR A 278 -63.41 8.31 -5.67
C THR A 278 -63.39 8.42 -7.20
N MET A 279 -63.92 7.42 -7.90
CA MET A 279 -63.93 7.33 -9.37
C MET A 279 -62.56 7.48 -10.00
N GLU A 280 -61.48 7.19 -9.24
CA GLU A 280 -60.10 7.16 -9.75
C GLU A 280 -59.90 5.98 -10.72
N PRO A 281 -58.97 6.10 -11.68
CA PRO A 281 -58.65 5.00 -12.58
C PRO A 281 -58.27 3.73 -11.84
N PRO A 282 -58.72 2.54 -12.27
CA PRO A 282 -58.29 1.29 -11.65
C PRO A 282 -56.78 1.15 -11.63
N ARG A 283 -56.26 0.63 -10.53
CA ARG A 283 -54.82 0.42 -10.33
C ARG A 283 -54.49 -1.07 -10.25
N VAL A 284 -53.34 -1.46 -10.81
CA VAL A 284 -52.81 -2.81 -10.66
C VAL A 284 -52.13 -2.92 -9.28
N LEU A 285 -52.65 -3.82 -8.42
CA LEU A 285 -52.06 -4.11 -7.11
C LEU A 285 -50.98 -5.18 -7.21
N ALA A 286 -51.27 -6.26 -7.95
CA ALA A 286 -50.35 -7.37 -8.13
C ALA A 286 -50.49 -7.95 -9.53
N ARG A 287 -49.42 -8.51 -10.08
CA ARG A 287 -49.47 -9.27 -11.33
C ARG A 287 -48.61 -10.53 -11.21
N GLY A 288 -49.04 -11.61 -11.79
CA GLY A 288 -48.37 -12.91 -11.77
C GLY A 288 -48.40 -13.62 -13.09
N ARG A 289 -47.39 -14.46 -13.30
CA ARG A 289 -47.29 -15.34 -14.45
C ARG A 289 -47.09 -16.77 -14.00
N ASP A 290 -47.68 -17.72 -14.74
CA ASP A 290 -47.56 -19.18 -14.56
C ASP A 290 -47.87 -19.60 -13.09
N LEU A 291 -46.89 -20.13 -12.34
CA LEU A 291 -47.08 -20.54 -10.94
C LEU A 291 -47.57 -19.42 -10.03
N LEU A 292 -47.10 -18.20 -10.26
CA LEU A 292 -47.51 -17.05 -9.47
C LEU A 292 -48.97 -16.69 -9.79
N ALA A 293 -49.39 -16.77 -11.05
CA ALA A 293 -50.76 -16.57 -11.46
C ALA A 293 -51.71 -17.62 -10.83
N ALA A 294 -51.27 -18.88 -10.75
CA ALA A 294 -52.02 -19.92 -10.05
C ALA A 294 -52.19 -19.61 -8.55
N GLN A 295 -51.08 -19.19 -7.88
CA GLN A 295 -51.16 -18.79 -6.48
C GLN A 295 -52.04 -17.56 -6.26
N MET A 296 -52.05 -16.60 -7.16
CA MET A 296 -52.93 -15.42 -7.09
C MET A 296 -54.38 -15.78 -7.22
N ARG A 297 -54.72 -16.71 -8.09
CA ARG A 297 -56.13 -17.22 -8.24
C ARG A 297 -56.58 -17.93 -6.98
N GLU A 298 -55.77 -18.83 -6.46
CA GLU A 298 -56.06 -19.53 -5.21
C GLU A 298 -56.28 -18.54 -4.06
N GLU A 299 -55.41 -17.57 -3.90
CA GLU A 299 -55.53 -16.55 -2.85
C GLU A 299 -56.76 -15.66 -3.05
N ALA A 300 -57.12 -15.31 -4.30
CA ALA A 300 -58.31 -14.55 -4.62
C ALA A 300 -59.59 -15.32 -4.27
N GLN A 301 -59.63 -16.65 -4.53
CA GLN A 301 -60.71 -17.53 -4.12
C GLN A 301 -60.89 -17.57 -2.60
N TRP A 302 -59.76 -17.72 -1.86
CA TRP A 302 -59.79 -17.70 -0.40
C TRP A 302 -60.21 -16.35 0.19
N ALA A 303 -59.82 -15.26 -0.47
CA ALA A 303 -60.16 -13.89 -0.05
C ALA A 303 -61.57 -13.45 -0.52
N GLY A 304 -62.28 -14.27 -1.27
CA GLY A 304 -63.61 -13.92 -1.81
C GLY A 304 -63.59 -12.84 -2.90
N VAL A 305 -62.45 -12.62 -3.53
CA VAL A 305 -62.29 -11.62 -4.61
C VAL A 305 -62.77 -12.22 -5.93
N PRO A 306 -63.66 -11.51 -6.68
CA PRO A 306 -64.17 -11.97 -7.97
C PRO A 306 -63.02 -12.22 -8.96
N ILE A 307 -63.09 -13.37 -9.66
CA ILE A 307 -62.14 -13.73 -10.71
C ILE A 307 -62.86 -13.66 -12.05
N VAL A 308 -62.37 -12.84 -12.95
CA VAL A 308 -62.92 -12.68 -14.30
C VAL A 308 -61.90 -13.21 -15.31
N GLU A 309 -62.37 -14.12 -16.14
CA GLU A 309 -61.52 -14.69 -17.19
C GLU A 309 -61.60 -13.83 -18.45
N ASN A 310 -60.51 -13.14 -18.74
CA ASN A 310 -60.34 -12.35 -19.97
C ASN A 310 -58.87 -12.46 -20.45
N PRO A 311 -58.53 -13.47 -21.28
CA PRO A 311 -57.18 -13.73 -21.70
C PRO A 311 -56.50 -12.57 -22.44
N PRO A 312 -57.17 -11.83 -23.38
CA PRO A 312 -56.56 -10.70 -24.05
C PRO A 312 -56.23 -9.56 -23.08
N LEU A 313 -57.16 -9.19 -22.19
CA LEU A 313 -56.97 -8.13 -21.21
C LEU A 313 -55.89 -8.49 -20.19
N ALA A 314 -55.86 -9.71 -19.67
CA ALA A 314 -54.85 -10.18 -18.73
C ALA A 314 -53.44 -10.10 -19.30
N ARG A 315 -53.25 -10.42 -20.61
CA ARG A 315 -51.96 -10.32 -21.29
C ARG A 315 -51.52 -8.87 -21.47
N SER A 316 -52.44 -7.99 -21.89
CA SER A 316 -52.16 -6.57 -22.11
C SER A 316 -51.80 -5.88 -20.80
N LEU A 317 -52.60 -6.09 -19.74
CA LEU A 317 -52.33 -5.55 -18.41
C LEU A 317 -50.96 -6.04 -17.86
N TYR A 318 -50.67 -7.33 -17.97
CA TYR A 318 -49.40 -7.88 -17.50
C TYR A 318 -48.18 -7.27 -18.22
N ARG A 319 -48.31 -6.97 -19.52
CA ARG A 319 -47.17 -6.44 -20.31
C ARG A 319 -46.99 -4.94 -20.13
N GLN A 320 -48.08 -4.19 -20.01
CA GLN A 320 -48.06 -2.74 -20.11
C GLN A 320 -48.07 -2.01 -18.78
N VAL A 321 -48.59 -2.65 -17.70
CA VAL A 321 -48.85 -1.96 -16.42
C VAL A 321 -48.06 -2.62 -15.30
N GLU A 322 -47.27 -1.84 -14.57
CA GLU A 322 -46.57 -2.29 -13.38
C GLU A 322 -47.45 -2.19 -12.11
N PRO A 323 -47.21 -3.02 -11.08
CA PRO A 323 -47.92 -2.88 -9.81
C PRO A 323 -47.77 -1.45 -9.25
N GLY A 324 -48.91 -0.88 -8.80
CA GLY A 324 -49.02 0.51 -8.32
C GLY A 324 -49.41 1.52 -9.39
N GLN A 325 -49.40 1.16 -10.66
CA GLN A 325 -49.79 2.06 -11.77
C GLN A 325 -51.30 1.96 -12.07
N ALA A 326 -51.87 3.06 -12.55
CA ALA A 326 -53.21 3.10 -13.12
C ALA A 326 -53.25 2.41 -14.48
N ILE A 327 -54.37 1.82 -14.81
CA ILE A 327 -54.61 1.17 -16.10
C ILE A 327 -54.76 2.27 -17.17
N PRO A 328 -54.08 2.15 -18.33
CA PRO A 328 -54.28 3.05 -19.46
C PRO A 328 -55.72 3.02 -19.96
N PHE A 329 -56.21 4.17 -20.40
CA PHE A 329 -57.60 4.32 -20.88
C PHE A 329 -57.97 3.37 -22.02
N GLU A 330 -56.96 3.00 -22.83
CA GLU A 330 -57.10 2.06 -23.95
C GLU A 330 -57.52 0.64 -23.52
N LEU A 331 -57.35 0.30 -22.25
CA LEU A 331 -57.69 -1.02 -21.70
C LEU A 331 -58.99 -1.05 -20.91
N TYR A 332 -59.83 0.00 -21.03
CA TYR A 332 -61.17 0.07 -20.38
C TYR A 332 -62.29 -0.54 -21.24
N ALA A 333 -62.01 -0.91 -22.49
CA ALA A 333 -62.98 -1.44 -23.43
C ALA A 333 -63.27 -2.95 -23.22
#